data_2cb2e7a384acda43627ca4e63ea3ef55
#
_entry.id   2cb2e7a384acda43627ca4e63ea3ef55
#
_cell.length_a   1.000
_cell.length_b   1.000
_cell.length_c   1.000
_cell.angle_alpha   90.00
_cell.angle_beta   90.00
_cell.angle_gamma   90.00
#
_symmetry.space_group_name_H-M   'P 1'
#
loop_
_entity.id
_entity.type
_entity.pdbx_description
1 polymer ?
#
loop_
_entity_poly.entity_id
_entity_poly.type
_entity_poly.pdbx_seq_one_letter_code
_entity_poly.pdbx_strand_id
1 'polypeptide(L)'
;IEHSFKTEQTHQGYIEPHACLASVNPDGTAELWVTTQGHFVFRNVCAGLLGLDIAKLKVTSSEIGGGFGGKTHVWVEPVALALSRKANRPVKMVMSRDEVFRATGPTSSTSIDVKLGAKKNGEITAAVAELRYQGGAFPGNWAMLGCMTAFACYDIKNNKSIGWDVLVNRPKVAAYRAPSAPMAAFAVESAIDMLAKELSMR
;
A
#
# COMPACT_ATOMS: atom_id res chain seq x y z
N ILE A 1 23.00 16.41 -12.62
CA ILE A 1 23.07 15.98 -11.23
C ILE A 1 22.67 14.53 -11.09
N GLU A 2 23.15 13.88 -10.05
CA GLU A 2 22.76 12.53 -9.66
C GLU A 2 22.71 12.46 -8.14
N HIS A 3 21.60 11.97 -7.58
CA HIS A 3 21.45 11.91 -6.14
C HIS A 3 20.55 10.74 -5.72
N SER A 4 20.80 10.20 -4.50
CA SER A 4 20.04 9.11 -3.90
C SER A 4 19.22 9.61 -2.71
N PHE A 5 17.96 9.20 -2.66
CA PHE A 5 17.00 9.56 -1.61
C PHE A 5 16.48 8.30 -0.92
N LYS A 6 16.21 8.40 0.37
CA LYS A 6 15.63 7.29 1.15
C LYS A 6 14.45 7.79 1.97
N THR A 7 13.44 6.94 2.09
CA THR A 7 12.32 7.15 3.02
C THR A 7 12.13 5.91 3.86
N GLU A 8 11.76 6.12 5.12
CA GLU A 8 11.44 5.02 6.04
C GLU A 8 10.01 4.52 5.81
N GLN A 9 9.76 3.27 6.22
CA GLN A 9 8.41 2.75 6.25
C GLN A 9 7.60 3.45 7.35
N THR A 10 6.34 3.76 7.06
CA THR A 10 5.44 4.45 7.98
C THR A 10 4.08 3.76 8.00
N HIS A 11 3.55 3.51 9.18
CA HIS A 11 2.20 2.97 9.32
C HIS A 11 1.15 4.08 9.13
N GLN A 12 -0.03 3.74 8.56
CA GLN A 12 -1.12 4.69 8.28
C GLN A 12 -1.67 5.37 9.55
N GLY A 13 -1.51 4.74 10.71
CA GLY A 13 -1.85 5.35 12.00
C GLY A 13 -3.33 5.64 12.21
N TYR A 14 -4.25 4.92 11.53
CA TYR A 14 -5.69 5.10 11.73
C TYR A 14 -6.09 4.81 13.18
N ILE A 15 -7.03 5.61 13.72
CA ILE A 15 -7.44 5.54 15.13
C ILE A 15 -8.19 4.23 15.41
N GLU A 16 -9.13 3.85 14.55
CA GLU A 16 -9.89 2.61 14.70
C GLU A 16 -9.04 1.38 14.34
N PRO A 17 -8.81 0.42 15.27
CA PRO A 17 -8.15 -0.84 14.94
C PRO A 17 -8.94 -1.67 13.93
N HIS A 18 -8.34 -2.74 13.40
CA HIS A 18 -9.06 -3.73 12.61
C HIS A 18 -10.02 -4.50 13.52
N ALA A 19 -11.26 -4.64 13.06
CA ALA A 19 -12.31 -5.37 13.75
C ALA A 19 -13.24 -6.06 12.75
N CYS A 20 -13.70 -7.25 13.10
CA CYS A 20 -14.73 -7.95 12.36
C CYS A 20 -15.59 -8.83 13.26
N LEU A 21 -16.81 -9.13 12.79
CA LEU A 21 -17.71 -10.14 13.32
C LEU A 21 -18.05 -11.09 12.19
N ALA A 22 -17.78 -12.38 12.38
CA ALA A 22 -18.06 -13.44 11.41
C ALA A 22 -19.13 -14.40 11.95
N SER A 23 -20.07 -14.78 11.09
CA SER A 23 -21.05 -15.81 11.37
C SER A 23 -21.14 -16.77 10.19
N VAL A 24 -20.87 -18.06 10.43
CA VAL A 24 -20.98 -19.12 9.43
C VAL A 24 -22.03 -20.11 9.90
N ASN A 25 -23.04 -20.34 9.06
CA ASN A 25 -24.16 -21.25 9.34
C ASN A 25 -23.87 -22.69 8.88
N PRO A 26 -24.54 -23.72 9.44
CA PRO A 26 -24.34 -25.11 9.01
C PRO A 26 -24.66 -25.40 7.54
N ASP A 27 -25.51 -24.59 6.90
CA ASP A 27 -25.86 -24.70 5.47
C ASP A 27 -24.79 -24.09 4.53
N GLY A 28 -23.68 -23.60 5.12
CA GLY A 28 -22.56 -22.95 4.41
C GLY A 28 -22.79 -21.49 4.03
N THR A 29 -23.93 -20.88 4.41
CA THR A 29 -24.07 -19.42 4.30
C THR A 29 -23.22 -18.73 5.35
N ALA A 30 -22.66 -17.57 5.01
CA ALA A 30 -21.82 -16.83 5.93
C ALA A 30 -22.04 -15.33 5.80
N GLU A 31 -21.89 -14.62 6.91
CA GLU A 31 -21.88 -13.17 6.94
C GLU A 31 -20.67 -12.66 7.73
N LEU A 32 -20.02 -11.64 7.18
CA LEU A 32 -18.87 -10.94 7.74
C LEU A 32 -19.17 -9.46 7.83
N TRP A 33 -19.26 -8.91 9.03
CA TRP A 33 -19.27 -7.47 9.28
C TRP A 33 -17.85 -7.01 9.58
N VAL A 34 -17.38 -6.00 8.87
CA VAL A 34 -15.96 -5.61 8.93
C VAL A 34 -15.74 -4.14 8.65
N THR A 35 -14.73 -3.57 9.31
CA THR A 35 -14.25 -2.22 9.04
C THR A 35 -13.28 -2.25 7.85
N THR A 36 -13.78 -2.04 6.63
CA THR A 36 -13.00 -2.18 5.39
C THR A 36 -13.26 -1.06 4.38
N GLN A 37 -12.25 -0.76 3.59
CA GLN A 37 -12.34 0.14 2.43
C GLN A 37 -12.74 -0.59 1.13
N GLY A 38 -12.95 -1.91 1.16
CA GLY A 38 -13.23 -2.70 -0.05
C GLY A 38 -13.89 -4.04 0.21
N HIS A 39 -15.17 -4.03 0.62
CA HIS A 39 -15.92 -5.23 1.01
C HIS A 39 -15.97 -6.34 -0.07
N PHE A 40 -15.97 -5.99 -1.35
CA PHE A 40 -15.91 -6.98 -2.43
C PHE A 40 -14.55 -7.69 -2.52
N VAL A 41 -13.45 -6.97 -2.24
CA VAL A 41 -12.11 -7.57 -2.17
C VAL A 41 -12.06 -8.56 -1.01
N PHE A 42 -12.56 -8.17 0.15
CA PHE A 42 -12.63 -9.03 1.34
C PHE A 42 -13.46 -10.28 1.08
N ARG A 43 -14.61 -10.14 0.40
CA ARG A 43 -15.45 -11.26 0.00
C ARG A 43 -14.68 -12.26 -0.88
N ASN A 44 -14.03 -11.77 -1.94
CA ASN A 44 -13.29 -12.62 -2.86
C ASN A 44 -12.13 -13.34 -2.18
N VAL A 45 -11.32 -12.62 -1.40
CA VAL A 45 -10.16 -13.19 -0.73
C VAL A 45 -10.57 -14.19 0.36
N CYS A 46 -11.54 -13.87 1.20
CA CYS A 46 -12.02 -14.77 2.25
C CYS A 46 -12.68 -16.03 1.68
N ALA A 47 -13.48 -15.90 0.62
CA ALA A 47 -14.08 -17.04 -0.06
C ALA A 47 -13.01 -17.98 -0.63
N GLY A 48 -12.02 -17.43 -1.34
CA GLY A 48 -10.92 -18.20 -1.93
C GLY A 48 -10.05 -18.91 -0.89
N LEU A 49 -9.67 -18.23 0.19
CA LEU A 49 -8.83 -18.80 1.26
C LEU A 49 -9.52 -19.94 2.03
N LEU A 50 -10.84 -19.87 2.19
CA LEU A 50 -11.60 -20.80 3.01
C LEU A 50 -12.37 -21.86 2.21
N GLY A 51 -12.29 -21.81 0.88
CA GLY A 51 -13.06 -22.69 0.00
C GLY A 51 -14.57 -22.50 0.15
N LEU A 52 -15.03 -21.26 0.42
CA LEU A 52 -16.44 -20.94 0.52
C LEU A 52 -16.99 -20.60 -0.87
N ASP A 53 -18.26 -20.97 -1.10
CA ASP A 53 -18.99 -20.45 -2.24
C ASP A 53 -19.16 -18.94 -2.08
N ILE A 54 -18.63 -18.16 -3.02
CA ILE A 54 -18.69 -16.71 -2.99
C ILE A 54 -20.14 -16.18 -2.98
N ALA A 55 -21.08 -16.91 -3.57
CA ALA A 55 -22.50 -16.54 -3.56
C ALA A 55 -23.13 -16.68 -2.16
N LYS A 56 -22.54 -17.51 -1.29
CA LYS A 56 -23.00 -17.73 0.07
C LYS A 56 -22.31 -16.85 1.10
N LEU A 57 -21.27 -16.07 0.73
CA LEU A 57 -20.60 -15.14 1.64
C LEU A 57 -21.08 -13.72 1.39
N LYS A 58 -21.76 -13.15 2.38
CA LYS A 58 -22.11 -11.72 2.42
C LYS A 58 -21.07 -10.98 3.26
N VAL A 59 -20.54 -9.88 2.74
CA VAL A 59 -19.65 -8.98 3.47
C VAL A 59 -20.32 -7.62 3.59
N THR A 60 -20.54 -7.20 4.83
CA THR A 60 -21.18 -5.93 5.18
C THR A 60 -20.13 -5.00 5.76
N SER A 61 -19.85 -3.90 5.06
CA SER A 61 -18.99 -2.84 5.55
C SER A 61 -19.74 -2.01 6.58
N SER A 62 -19.10 -1.74 7.73
CA SER A 62 -19.53 -0.71 8.68
C SER A 62 -18.86 0.63 8.35
N GLU A 63 -19.27 1.70 9.03
CA GLU A 63 -18.49 2.93 9.06
C GLU A 63 -17.09 2.66 9.60
N ILE A 64 -16.09 3.36 9.05
CA ILE A 64 -14.68 3.13 9.41
C ILE A 64 -14.04 4.38 10.01
N GLY A 65 -13.36 4.21 11.12
CA GLY A 65 -12.62 5.25 11.85
C GLY A 65 -11.20 5.46 11.31
N GLY A 66 -11.10 5.64 9.98
CA GLY A 66 -9.85 5.78 9.24
C GLY A 66 -9.34 4.47 8.67
N GLY A 67 -8.60 4.57 7.58
CA GLY A 67 -7.98 3.42 6.90
C GLY A 67 -6.81 3.86 6.04
N PHE A 68 -6.97 4.95 5.28
CA PHE A 68 -5.92 5.58 4.44
C PHE A 68 -5.23 4.59 3.48
N GLY A 69 -5.93 3.51 3.10
CA GLY A 69 -5.39 2.40 2.31
C GLY A 69 -5.05 1.14 3.13
N GLY A 70 -4.79 1.26 4.43
CA GLY A 70 -4.43 0.11 5.29
C GLY A 70 -5.55 -0.92 5.49
N LYS A 71 -6.81 -0.52 5.28
CA LYS A 71 -7.98 -1.40 5.40
C LYS A 71 -8.50 -1.91 4.04
N THR A 72 -7.63 -2.01 3.04
CA THR A 72 -7.91 -2.63 1.74
C THR A 72 -7.50 -4.11 1.67
N HIS A 73 -6.76 -4.61 2.66
CA HIS A 73 -6.28 -6.00 2.75
C HIS A 73 -6.92 -6.72 3.92
N VAL A 74 -7.13 -8.03 3.76
CA VAL A 74 -7.63 -8.89 4.84
C VAL A 74 -6.52 -9.22 5.82
N TRP A 75 -6.85 -9.30 7.11
CA TRP A 75 -5.92 -9.63 8.19
C TRP A 75 -6.51 -10.68 9.12
N VAL A 76 -7.50 -10.33 9.93
CA VAL A 76 -8.13 -11.21 10.91
C VAL A 76 -9.42 -11.87 10.41
N GLU A 77 -9.98 -11.38 9.32
CA GLU A 77 -11.29 -11.77 8.82
C GLU A 77 -11.37 -13.27 8.40
N PRO A 78 -10.38 -13.80 7.64
CA PRO A 78 -10.39 -15.23 7.30
C PRO A 78 -10.30 -16.11 8.56
N VAL A 79 -9.55 -15.66 9.57
CA VAL A 79 -9.41 -16.38 10.84
C VAL A 79 -10.74 -16.37 11.60
N ALA A 80 -11.43 -15.23 11.68
CA ALA A 80 -12.74 -15.11 12.33
C ALA A 80 -13.78 -16.03 11.66
N LEU A 81 -13.82 -16.06 10.32
CA LEU A 81 -14.70 -16.95 9.57
C LEU A 81 -14.39 -18.44 9.82
N ALA A 82 -13.10 -18.82 9.81
CA ALA A 82 -12.67 -20.18 10.10
C ALA A 82 -13.05 -20.61 11.52
N LEU A 83 -12.83 -19.73 12.49
CA LEU A 83 -13.19 -19.97 13.89
C LEU A 83 -14.72 -20.07 14.08
N SER A 84 -15.49 -19.20 13.42
CA SER A 84 -16.95 -19.24 13.45
C SER A 84 -17.48 -20.58 12.90
N ARG A 85 -16.95 -21.03 11.76
CA ARG A 85 -17.27 -22.33 11.17
C ARG A 85 -16.95 -23.48 12.11
N LYS A 86 -15.77 -23.45 12.74
CA LYS A 86 -15.34 -24.51 13.68
C LYS A 86 -16.16 -24.53 14.97
N ALA A 87 -16.49 -23.36 15.51
CA ALA A 87 -17.24 -23.22 16.77
C ALA A 87 -18.75 -23.34 16.58
N ASN A 88 -19.24 -23.28 15.35
CA ASN A 88 -20.67 -23.17 15.01
C ASN A 88 -21.37 -22.03 15.78
N ARG A 89 -20.69 -20.89 15.89
CA ARG A 89 -21.15 -19.69 16.62
C ARG A 89 -20.52 -18.44 15.96
N PRO A 90 -21.18 -17.26 16.09
CA PRO A 90 -20.55 -16.01 15.71
C PRO A 90 -19.23 -15.76 16.47
N VAL A 91 -18.23 -15.24 15.78
CA VAL A 91 -16.91 -14.90 16.33
C VAL A 91 -16.58 -13.45 16.00
N LYS A 92 -16.29 -12.67 17.04
CA LYS A 92 -15.79 -11.31 16.94
C LYS A 92 -14.28 -11.31 17.17
N MET A 93 -13.54 -10.63 16.29
CA MET A 93 -12.10 -10.36 16.48
C MET A 93 -11.84 -8.87 16.41
N VAL A 94 -10.99 -8.38 17.29
CA VAL A 94 -10.56 -6.97 17.33
C VAL A 94 -9.07 -6.97 17.63
N MET A 95 -8.29 -6.31 16.79
CA MET A 95 -6.86 -6.09 17.04
C MET A 95 -6.64 -5.04 18.12
N SER A 96 -5.69 -5.27 19.01
CA SER A 96 -5.13 -4.21 19.84
C SER A 96 -4.32 -3.21 19.00
N ARG A 97 -3.97 -2.06 19.57
CA ARG A 97 -3.12 -1.09 18.89
C ARG A 97 -1.73 -1.65 18.54
N ASP A 98 -1.15 -2.43 19.45
CA ASP A 98 0.14 -3.07 19.23
C ASP A 98 0.08 -4.10 18.08
N GLU A 99 -0.98 -4.92 18.03
CA GLU A 99 -1.20 -5.87 16.93
C GLU A 99 -1.39 -5.18 15.59
N VAL A 100 -2.10 -4.05 15.54
CA VAL A 100 -2.23 -3.27 14.30
C VAL A 100 -0.86 -2.85 13.77
N PHE A 101 0.01 -2.32 14.63
CA PHE A 101 1.33 -1.88 14.19
C PHE A 101 2.29 -3.02 13.83
N ARG A 102 2.13 -4.19 14.43
CA ARG A 102 3.03 -5.35 14.22
C ARG A 102 2.58 -6.27 13.11
N ALA A 103 1.28 -6.45 12.93
CA ALA A 103 0.72 -7.49 12.08
C ALA A 103 0.06 -6.96 10.81
N THR A 104 -0.14 -5.64 10.67
CA THR A 104 -0.67 -5.06 9.44
C THR A 104 0.41 -4.35 8.63
N GLY A 105 0.11 -4.02 7.35
CA GLY A 105 1.10 -3.50 6.43
C GLY A 105 1.31 -1.99 6.55
N PRO A 106 2.55 -1.52 6.79
CA PRO A 106 2.93 -0.11 6.61
C PRO A 106 3.07 0.24 5.13
N THR A 107 3.35 1.51 4.81
CA THR A 107 3.85 1.87 3.48
C THR A 107 5.27 1.33 3.27
N SER A 108 5.72 1.27 2.02
CA SER A 108 7.09 0.86 1.68
C SER A 108 8.12 1.85 2.23
N SER A 109 9.24 1.35 2.75
CA SER A 109 10.48 2.12 2.74
C SER A 109 11.04 2.14 1.31
N THR A 110 11.80 3.18 0.97
CA THR A 110 12.32 3.33 -0.39
C THR A 110 13.79 3.70 -0.44
N SER A 111 14.42 3.34 -1.57
CA SER A 111 15.67 3.90 -2.02
C SER A 111 15.50 4.31 -3.48
N ILE A 112 15.64 5.59 -3.76
CA ILE A 112 15.34 6.17 -5.06
C ILE A 112 16.56 6.94 -5.54
N ASP A 113 17.09 6.54 -6.71
CA ASP A 113 18.18 7.23 -7.36
C ASP A 113 17.61 8.07 -8.51
N VAL A 114 17.90 9.36 -8.53
CA VAL A 114 17.44 10.31 -9.55
C VAL A 114 18.64 10.93 -10.26
N LYS A 115 18.59 10.93 -11.59
CA LYS A 115 19.58 11.57 -12.44
C LYS A 115 18.88 12.50 -13.41
N LEU A 116 19.33 13.77 -13.43
CA LEU A 116 18.78 14.82 -14.27
C LEU A 116 19.86 15.49 -15.08
N GLY A 117 19.58 15.73 -16.35
CA GLY A 117 20.40 16.55 -17.23
C GLY A 117 19.60 17.73 -17.76
N ALA A 118 20.20 18.94 -17.74
CA ALA A 118 19.55 20.15 -18.24
C ALA A 118 20.55 21.06 -19.00
N LYS A 119 19.99 21.92 -19.84
CA LYS A 119 20.73 23.04 -20.45
C LYS A 119 20.86 24.18 -19.44
N LYS A 120 21.79 25.12 -19.71
CA LYS A 120 21.99 26.32 -18.87
C LYS A 120 20.75 27.21 -18.74
N ASN A 121 19.80 27.11 -19.66
CA ASN A 121 18.54 27.86 -19.62
C ASN A 121 17.45 27.16 -18.77
N GLY A 122 17.76 26.04 -18.11
CA GLY A 122 16.83 25.28 -17.26
C GLY A 122 16.01 24.21 -17.99
N GLU A 123 16.11 24.08 -19.31
CA GLU A 123 15.43 23.03 -20.06
C GLU A 123 15.97 21.64 -19.67
N ILE A 124 15.15 20.81 -19.05
CA ILE A 124 15.52 19.43 -18.68
C ILE A 124 15.55 18.59 -19.96
N THR A 125 16.70 18.06 -20.31
CA THR A 125 16.93 17.30 -21.55
C THR A 125 16.81 15.80 -21.36
N ALA A 126 17.10 15.30 -20.15
CA ALA A 126 16.99 13.89 -19.81
C ALA A 126 16.74 13.70 -18.31
N ALA A 127 15.99 12.65 -17.96
CA ALA A 127 15.72 12.27 -16.60
C ALA A 127 15.69 10.74 -16.45
N VAL A 128 16.29 10.22 -15.39
CA VAL A 128 16.21 8.81 -15.02
C VAL A 128 15.88 8.73 -13.54
N ALA A 129 14.91 7.87 -13.19
CA ALA A 129 14.63 7.50 -11.80
C ALA A 129 14.66 5.98 -11.66
N GLU A 130 15.43 5.49 -10.70
CA GLU A 130 15.42 4.10 -10.30
C GLU A 130 14.85 4.00 -8.88
N LEU A 131 13.66 3.40 -8.78
CA LEU A 131 12.83 3.41 -7.58
C LEU A 131 12.76 2.00 -6.99
N ARG A 132 13.36 1.79 -5.83
CA ARG A 132 13.31 0.53 -5.08
C ARG A 132 12.34 0.69 -3.93
N TYR A 133 11.24 -0.08 -3.97
CA TYR A 133 10.22 -0.11 -2.94
C TYR A 133 10.24 -1.45 -2.20
N GLN A 134 10.28 -1.39 -0.88
CA GLN A 134 10.13 -2.59 -0.06
C GLN A 134 8.73 -3.18 -0.21
N GLY A 135 8.65 -4.48 -0.52
CA GLY A 135 7.39 -5.24 -0.60
C GLY A 135 6.99 -5.94 0.71
N GLY A 136 7.95 -6.14 1.61
CA GLY A 136 7.81 -7.06 2.73
C GLY A 136 8.08 -8.50 2.30
N ALA A 137 7.55 -9.49 3.03
CA ALA A 137 7.80 -10.91 2.79
C ALA A 137 7.07 -11.46 1.53
N PHE A 138 6.16 -10.70 0.95
CA PHE A 138 5.38 -11.10 -0.22
C PHE A 138 5.42 -10.00 -1.27
N PRO A 139 5.41 -10.34 -2.58
CA PRO A 139 5.42 -9.36 -3.65
C PRO A 139 4.11 -8.56 -3.72
N GLY A 140 4.11 -7.51 -4.54
CA GLY A 140 2.95 -6.68 -4.80
C GLY A 140 2.96 -5.37 -4.02
N ASN A 141 4.06 -4.63 -4.09
CA ASN A 141 4.08 -3.21 -3.72
C ASN A 141 3.52 -2.35 -4.87
N TRP A 142 3.60 -1.04 -4.73
CA TRP A 142 3.03 -0.08 -5.66
C TRP A 142 4.11 0.62 -6.51
N ALA A 143 5.26 0.00 -6.77
CA ALA A 143 6.39 0.58 -7.52
C ALA A 143 5.97 1.14 -8.88
N MET A 144 5.03 0.47 -9.57
CA MET A 144 4.48 0.94 -10.84
C MET A 144 3.86 2.34 -10.72
N LEU A 145 3.10 2.61 -9.68
CA LEU A 145 2.49 3.94 -9.47
C LEU A 145 3.57 5.00 -9.19
N GLY A 146 4.63 4.65 -8.47
CA GLY A 146 5.79 5.52 -8.30
C GLY A 146 6.47 5.87 -9.62
N CYS A 147 6.67 4.87 -10.49
CA CYS A 147 7.22 5.11 -11.84
C CYS A 147 6.33 6.01 -12.70
N MET A 148 5.01 5.78 -12.66
CA MET A 148 4.05 6.57 -13.44
C MET A 148 4.00 8.04 -13.00
N THR A 149 4.23 8.31 -11.72
CA THR A 149 4.12 9.65 -11.14
C THR A 149 5.45 10.40 -11.08
N ALA A 150 6.58 9.72 -11.18
CA ALA A 150 7.91 10.29 -10.97
C ALA A 150 8.16 11.60 -11.75
N PHE A 151 7.84 11.61 -13.03
CA PHE A 151 8.05 12.78 -13.90
C PHE A 151 6.76 13.31 -14.53
N ALA A 152 5.59 12.92 -14.02
CA ALA A 152 4.30 13.21 -14.65
C ALA A 152 3.97 14.72 -14.75
N CYS A 153 4.57 15.55 -13.90
CA CYS A 153 4.35 17.00 -13.89
C CYS A 153 5.25 17.77 -14.88
N TYR A 154 6.16 17.08 -15.59
CA TYR A 154 7.19 17.71 -16.41
C TYR A 154 7.14 17.24 -17.87
N ASP A 155 7.33 18.16 -18.82
CA ASP A 155 7.55 17.84 -20.23
C ASP A 155 9.02 17.49 -20.49
N ILE A 156 9.38 16.24 -20.17
CA ILE A 156 10.73 15.72 -20.39
C ILE A 156 10.69 14.66 -21.50
N LYS A 157 11.24 15.01 -22.67
CA LYS A 157 11.20 14.13 -23.86
C LYS A 157 11.95 12.81 -23.68
N ASN A 158 13.08 12.84 -22.96
CA ASN A 158 13.89 11.67 -22.72
C ASN A 158 13.84 11.32 -21.23
N ASN A 159 12.86 10.53 -20.81
CA ASN A 159 12.77 10.08 -19.43
C ASN A 159 12.65 8.57 -19.33
N LYS A 160 13.15 8.03 -18.21
CA LYS A 160 13.09 6.61 -17.88
C LYS A 160 12.84 6.43 -16.39
N SER A 161 11.80 5.67 -16.03
CA SER A 161 11.54 5.23 -14.66
C SER A 161 11.62 3.71 -14.58
N ILE A 162 12.38 3.21 -13.60
CA ILE A 162 12.56 1.78 -13.33
C ILE A 162 12.09 1.53 -11.91
N GLY A 163 11.12 0.62 -11.73
CA GLY A 163 10.58 0.27 -10.42
C GLY A 163 10.94 -1.15 -10.01
N TRP A 164 11.37 -1.31 -8.76
CA TRP A 164 11.70 -2.61 -8.17
C TRP A 164 10.78 -2.90 -7.00
N ASP A 165 10.22 -4.11 -6.97
CA ASP A 165 9.57 -4.69 -5.80
C ASP A 165 10.58 -5.52 -5.03
N VAL A 166 11.09 -5.00 -3.90
CA VAL A 166 12.17 -5.60 -3.14
C VAL A 166 11.59 -6.41 -1.98
N LEU A 167 11.74 -7.73 -2.03
CA LEU A 167 11.33 -8.61 -0.95
C LEU A 167 12.30 -8.55 0.22
N VAL A 168 11.77 -8.46 1.43
CA VAL A 168 12.53 -8.41 2.68
C VAL A 168 11.76 -9.12 3.80
N ASN A 169 12.47 -9.58 4.84
CA ASN A 169 11.88 -10.23 6.02
C ASN A 169 11.19 -9.22 6.95
N ARG A 170 10.11 -8.60 6.45
CA ARG A 170 9.26 -7.64 7.17
C ARG A 170 7.79 -7.90 6.83
N PRO A 171 6.82 -7.37 7.60
CA PRO A 171 5.41 -7.47 7.24
C PRO A 171 5.16 -6.99 5.80
N LYS A 172 4.19 -7.63 5.12
CA LYS A 172 3.73 -7.22 3.80
C LYS A 172 3.26 -5.76 3.85
N VAL A 173 3.74 -4.94 2.94
CA VAL A 173 3.30 -3.55 2.83
C VAL A 173 1.83 -3.45 2.40
N ALA A 174 1.15 -2.42 2.85
CA ALA A 174 -0.19 -2.05 2.40
C ALA A 174 -0.20 -0.65 1.78
N ALA A 175 -1.29 -0.34 1.10
CA ALA A 175 -1.48 0.99 0.56
C ALA A 175 -1.48 2.05 1.68
N TYR A 176 -0.84 3.17 1.43
CA TYR A 176 -0.95 4.36 2.25
C TYR A 176 -1.09 5.59 1.36
N ARG A 177 -2.24 6.27 1.46
CA ARG A 177 -2.63 7.54 0.83
C ARG A 177 -1.76 7.93 -0.37
N ALA A 178 -2.24 7.71 -1.60
CA ALA A 178 -1.48 7.79 -2.85
C ALA A 178 -0.23 6.86 -2.87
N PRO A 179 -0.41 5.53 -2.83
CA PRO A 179 0.70 4.59 -2.71
C PRO A 179 1.85 4.89 -3.67
N SER A 180 3.07 4.95 -3.16
CA SER A 180 4.34 5.20 -3.86
C SER A 180 4.54 6.62 -4.44
N ALA A 181 3.49 7.35 -4.78
CA ALA A 181 3.60 8.67 -5.39
C ALA A 181 4.30 9.73 -4.51
N PRO A 182 4.00 9.86 -3.19
CA PRO A 182 4.69 10.84 -2.35
C PRO A 182 6.20 10.64 -2.26
N MET A 183 6.65 9.37 -2.23
CA MET A 183 8.08 9.05 -2.16
C MET A 183 8.80 9.35 -3.49
N ALA A 184 8.15 9.03 -4.62
CA ALA A 184 8.66 9.39 -5.94
C ALA A 184 8.73 10.92 -6.11
N ALA A 185 7.67 11.64 -5.75
CA ALA A 185 7.63 13.10 -5.80
C ALA A 185 8.71 13.71 -4.90
N PHE A 186 8.86 13.26 -3.66
CA PHE A 186 9.92 13.75 -2.76
C PHE A 186 11.30 13.64 -3.40
N ALA A 187 11.63 12.49 -3.99
CA ALA A 187 12.93 12.29 -4.61
C ALA A 187 13.13 13.17 -5.86
N VAL A 188 12.14 13.21 -6.75
CA VAL A 188 12.21 13.94 -8.01
C VAL A 188 12.22 15.44 -7.78
N GLU A 189 11.30 15.96 -6.96
CA GLU A 189 11.22 17.40 -6.68
C GLU A 189 12.47 17.90 -5.94
N SER A 190 13.01 17.11 -5.00
CA SER A 190 14.27 17.43 -4.34
C SER A 190 15.43 17.49 -5.33
N ALA A 191 15.49 16.55 -6.28
CA ALA A 191 16.52 16.57 -7.32
C ALA A 191 16.37 17.78 -8.25
N ILE A 192 15.14 18.16 -8.60
CA ILE A 192 14.88 19.35 -9.43
C ILE A 192 15.28 20.62 -8.69
N ASP A 193 14.98 20.74 -7.38
CA ASP A 193 15.42 21.87 -6.57
C ASP A 193 16.95 21.97 -6.50
N MET A 194 17.64 20.83 -6.37
CA MET A 194 19.11 20.78 -6.42
C MET A 194 19.64 21.20 -7.79
N LEU A 195 19.02 20.74 -8.88
CA LEU A 195 19.40 21.15 -10.25
C LEU A 195 19.21 22.65 -10.46
N ALA A 196 18.10 23.22 -9.98
CA ALA A 196 17.84 24.65 -10.05
C ALA A 196 18.93 25.47 -9.34
N LYS A 197 19.38 25.01 -8.15
CA LYS A 197 20.49 25.64 -7.41
C LYS A 197 21.80 25.59 -8.19
N GLU A 198 22.16 24.47 -8.80
CA GLU A 198 23.35 24.33 -9.64
C GLU A 198 23.33 25.29 -10.85
N LEU A 199 22.14 25.53 -11.38
CA LEU A 199 21.94 26.47 -12.50
C LEU A 199 21.78 27.93 -12.05
N SER A 200 21.85 28.22 -10.74
CA SER A 200 21.57 29.55 -10.15
C SER A 200 20.17 30.08 -10.51
N MET A 201 19.18 29.17 -10.62
CA MET A 201 17.77 29.46 -10.90
C MET A 201 16.95 29.47 -9.60
N ARG A 202 15.76 30.10 -9.63
CA ARG A 202 14.78 30.12 -8.54
C ARG A 202 13.53 29.38 -8.92
#